data_d11b94a4b3cf1a11117fdc3ba1953a83
#
_entry.id   d11b94a4b3cf1a11117fdc3ba1953a83
#
_cell.length_a   1.000
_cell.length_b   1.000
_cell.length_c   1.000
_cell.angle_alpha   90.00
_cell.angle_beta   90.00
_cell.angle_gamma   90.00
#
_symmetry.space_group_name_H-M   'P 1'
#
loop_
_entity.id
_entity.type
_entity.pdbx_description
1 polymer ?
#
loop_
_entity_poly.entity_id
_entity_poly.type
_entity_poly.pdbx_seq_one_letter_code
_entity_poly.pdbx_strand_id
1 'polypeptide(L)'
;MISCTEFIWAYNELFKFLHERYGKQAVIDFWIGISDDFLGNLNALVAEKGTQGMYEYWHHTLEEEGADYTMTVDEDRFVIEMHHCPSVGLLNQGPSSKYADYCEHCQWLYPRIIEPYGFEARCDIIDADRGTCRLSVRRKTESAN
;
A
#
# COMPACT_ATOMS: atom_id res chain seq x y z
N MET A 1 -20.90 3.46 13.98
CA MET A 1 -19.46 3.55 13.69
C MET A 1 -19.11 2.43 12.73
N ILE A 2 -18.50 2.73 11.60
CA ILE A 2 -18.06 1.72 10.64
C ILE A 2 -16.76 1.13 11.18
N SER A 3 -16.66 -0.20 11.26
CA SER A 3 -15.45 -0.90 11.68
C SER A 3 -14.39 -0.87 10.56
N CYS A 4 -13.12 -1.10 10.89
CA CYS A 4 -12.07 -1.26 9.87
C CYS A 4 -12.40 -2.39 8.89
N THR A 5 -12.98 -3.48 9.37
CA THR A 5 -13.43 -4.61 8.53
C THR A 5 -14.47 -4.18 7.51
N GLU A 6 -15.50 -3.46 7.95
CA GLU A 6 -16.55 -2.95 7.05
C GLU A 6 -16.00 -1.93 6.06
N PHE A 7 -15.02 -1.13 6.48
CA PHE A 7 -14.35 -0.18 5.60
C PHE A 7 -13.59 -0.89 4.46
N ILE A 8 -12.89 -1.98 4.74
CA ILE A 8 -12.19 -2.78 3.71
C ILE A 8 -13.18 -3.34 2.69
N TRP A 9 -14.32 -3.86 3.15
CA TRP A 9 -15.35 -4.35 2.24
C TRP A 9 -15.96 -3.23 1.40
N ALA A 10 -16.29 -2.09 2.00
CA ALA A 10 -16.81 -0.93 1.28
C ALA A 10 -15.81 -0.39 0.24
N TYR A 11 -14.54 -0.36 0.58
CA TYR A 11 -13.44 0.05 -0.29
C TYR A 11 -13.33 -0.85 -1.52
N ASN A 12 -13.43 -2.15 -1.32
CA ASN A 12 -13.47 -3.14 -2.40
C ASN A 12 -14.69 -2.95 -3.33
N GLU A 13 -15.87 -2.73 -2.76
CA GLU A 13 -17.08 -2.47 -3.54
C GLU A 13 -16.97 -1.17 -4.37
N LEU A 14 -16.33 -0.15 -3.82
CA LEU A 14 -16.08 1.11 -4.54
C LEU A 14 -15.19 0.89 -5.77
N PHE A 15 -14.15 0.07 -5.67
CA PHE A 15 -13.31 -0.27 -6.84
C PHE A 15 -14.11 -0.97 -7.94
N LYS A 16 -14.95 -1.93 -7.56
CA LYS A 16 -15.84 -2.62 -8.52
C LYS A 16 -16.81 -1.66 -9.17
N PHE A 17 -17.45 -0.80 -8.40
CA PHE A 17 -18.37 0.21 -8.90
C PHE A 17 -17.70 1.17 -9.88
N LEU A 18 -16.54 1.71 -9.55
CA LEU A 18 -15.80 2.63 -10.43
C LEU A 18 -15.39 1.96 -11.72
N HIS A 19 -14.86 0.72 -11.65
CA HIS A 19 -14.45 -0.02 -12.83
C HIS A 19 -15.64 -0.34 -13.75
N GLU A 20 -16.73 -0.82 -13.19
CA GLU A 20 -17.93 -1.19 -13.95
C GLU A 20 -18.56 0.01 -14.67
N ARG A 21 -18.61 1.16 -13.99
CA ARG A 21 -19.26 2.38 -14.51
C ARG A 21 -18.38 3.22 -15.42
N TYR A 22 -17.09 3.33 -15.09
CA TYR A 22 -16.19 4.32 -15.70
C TYR A 22 -14.88 3.73 -16.20
N GLY A 23 -14.65 2.44 -16.00
CA GLY A 23 -13.46 1.75 -16.46
C GLY A 23 -12.27 1.80 -15.49
N LYS A 24 -11.21 1.09 -15.82
CA LYS A 24 -10.02 0.94 -14.98
C LYS A 24 -9.34 2.27 -14.64
N GLN A 25 -9.30 3.21 -15.58
CA GLN A 25 -8.64 4.49 -15.34
C GLN A 25 -9.29 5.27 -14.19
N ALA A 26 -10.62 5.17 -14.01
CA ALA A 26 -11.30 5.80 -12.88
C ALA A 26 -10.87 5.20 -11.53
N VAL A 27 -10.59 3.92 -11.49
CA VAL A 27 -10.03 3.25 -10.29
C VAL A 27 -8.63 3.78 -9.99
N ILE A 28 -7.78 3.85 -11.01
CA ILE A 28 -6.42 4.38 -10.88
C ILE A 28 -6.43 5.85 -10.43
N ASP A 29 -7.28 6.68 -11.01
CA ASP A 29 -7.42 8.08 -10.63
C ASP A 29 -7.86 8.24 -9.17
N PHE A 30 -8.74 7.36 -8.71
CA PHE A 30 -9.16 7.31 -7.31
C PHE A 30 -7.99 6.92 -6.39
N TRP A 31 -7.19 5.92 -6.74
CA TRP A 31 -5.99 5.54 -5.98
C TRP A 31 -4.96 6.67 -5.91
N ILE A 32 -4.74 7.38 -7.01
CA ILE A 32 -3.87 8.56 -7.04
C ILE A 32 -4.40 9.65 -6.11
N GLY A 33 -5.70 9.91 -6.12
CA GLY A 33 -6.34 10.86 -5.21
C GLY A 33 -6.15 10.49 -3.74
N ILE A 34 -6.26 9.21 -3.40
CA ILE A 34 -5.96 8.72 -2.03
C ILE A 34 -4.50 8.99 -1.66
N SER A 35 -3.57 8.71 -2.58
CA SER A 35 -2.15 8.95 -2.35
C SER A 35 -1.87 10.43 -2.08
N ASP A 36 -2.46 11.32 -2.87
CA ASP A 36 -2.20 12.75 -2.78
C ASP A 36 -2.87 13.41 -1.55
N ASP A 37 -4.09 12.99 -1.19
CA ASP A 37 -4.92 13.72 -0.26
C ASP A 37 -5.12 13.02 1.09
N PHE A 38 -4.93 11.70 1.17
CA PHE A 38 -5.31 10.93 2.35
C PHE A 38 -4.14 10.38 3.16
N LEU A 39 -3.00 10.08 2.55
CA LEU A 39 -1.86 9.45 3.21
C LEU A 39 -0.86 10.47 3.79
N GLY A 40 -1.35 11.58 4.31
CA GLY A 40 -0.53 12.65 4.87
C GLY A 40 0.38 12.22 6.02
N ASN A 41 -0.05 11.26 6.84
CA ASN A 41 0.78 10.74 7.93
C ASN A 41 2.04 10.02 7.43
N LEU A 42 1.89 9.16 6.41
CA LEU A 42 3.05 8.51 5.79
C LEU A 42 3.97 9.55 5.15
N ASN A 43 3.41 10.48 4.40
CA ASN A 43 4.16 11.56 3.77
C ASN A 43 4.99 12.36 4.79
N ALA A 44 4.40 12.76 5.91
CA ALA A 44 5.08 13.51 6.96
C ALA A 44 6.23 12.73 7.59
N LEU A 45 6.02 11.44 7.88
CA LEU A 45 7.05 10.58 8.47
C LEU A 45 8.22 10.32 7.51
N VAL A 46 7.94 10.12 6.23
CA VAL A 46 8.99 9.95 5.21
C VAL A 46 9.79 11.24 5.04
N ALA A 47 9.11 12.38 4.99
CA ALA A 47 9.76 13.68 4.88
C ALA A 47 10.70 13.97 6.06
N GLU A 48 10.28 13.62 7.28
CA GLU A 48 11.03 13.90 8.50
C GLU A 48 12.15 12.88 8.76
N LYS A 49 11.88 11.59 8.56
CA LYS A 49 12.72 10.48 9.04
C LYS A 49 13.17 9.49 7.97
N GLY A 50 12.80 9.68 6.71
CA GLY A 50 13.18 8.79 5.62
C GLY A 50 12.74 7.34 5.84
N THR A 51 13.66 6.41 5.70
CA THR A 51 13.39 4.96 5.88
C THR A 51 12.91 4.61 7.30
N GLN A 52 13.40 5.30 8.31
CA GLN A 52 12.93 5.10 9.69
C GLN A 52 11.46 5.54 9.83
N GLY A 53 11.05 6.60 9.14
CA GLY A 53 9.65 7.04 9.10
C GLY A 53 8.74 6.01 8.43
N MET A 54 9.22 5.37 7.36
CA MET A 54 8.52 4.25 6.71
C MET A 54 8.34 3.09 7.70
N TYR A 55 9.40 2.73 8.42
CA TYR A 55 9.35 1.69 9.45
C TYR A 55 8.30 2.01 10.52
N GLU A 56 8.32 3.21 11.09
CA GLU A 56 7.38 3.63 12.14
C GLU A 56 5.93 3.55 11.65
N TYR A 57 5.65 4.03 10.44
CA TYR A 57 4.31 4.00 9.87
C TYR A 57 3.78 2.58 9.72
N TRP A 58 4.52 1.71 9.02
CA TRP A 58 4.05 0.36 8.76
C TRP A 58 4.13 -0.56 9.97
N HIS A 59 5.09 -0.39 10.85
CA HIS A 59 5.12 -1.15 12.09
C HIS A 59 3.85 -0.92 12.89
N HIS A 60 3.46 0.34 13.07
CA HIS A 60 2.23 0.68 13.77
C HIS A 60 0.98 0.07 13.11
N THR A 61 0.79 0.30 11.81
CA THR A 61 -0.42 -0.14 11.10
C THR A 61 -0.50 -1.66 10.99
N LEU A 62 0.60 -2.33 10.68
CA LEU A 62 0.62 -3.78 10.49
C LEU A 62 0.48 -4.54 11.80
N GLU A 63 1.03 -4.02 12.90
CA GLU A 63 0.81 -4.60 14.24
C GLU A 63 -0.66 -4.46 14.68
N GLU A 64 -1.29 -3.30 14.45
CA GLU A 64 -2.71 -3.11 14.75
C GLU A 64 -3.62 -4.07 13.98
N GLU A 65 -3.26 -4.38 12.74
CA GLU A 65 -4.02 -5.29 11.87
C GLU A 65 -3.70 -6.77 12.13
N GLY A 66 -2.71 -7.08 12.96
CA GLY A 66 -2.24 -8.45 13.19
C GLY A 66 -1.70 -9.11 11.92
N ALA A 67 -0.99 -8.35 11.10
CA ALA A 67 -0.50 -8.80 9.80
C ALA A 67 0.63 -9.83 9.92
N ASP A 68 0.71 -10.73 8.95
CA ASP A 68 1.83 -11.68 8.80
C ASP A 68 2.84 -11.11 7.79
N TYR A 69 3.94 -10.57 8.31
CA TYR A 69 4.93 -9.85 7.52
C TYR A 69 6.34 -9.97 8.12
N THR A 70 7.33 -9.64 7.30
CA THR A 70 8.71 -9.37 7.72
C THR A 70 9.12 -7.99 7.21
N MET A 71 9.77 -7.22 8.06
CA MET A 71 10.17 -5.85 7.72
C MET A 71 11.63 -5.63 8.07
N THR A 72 12.39 -5.06 7.15
CA THR A 72 13.79 -4.71 7.35
C THR A 72 14.03 -3.26 7.00
N VAL A 73 14.88 -2.60 7.77
CA VAL A 73 15.22 -1.19 7.59
C VAL A 73 16.69 -0.94 7.89
N ASP A 74 17.32 -0.15 7.05
CA ASP A 74 18.59 0.52 7.31
C ASP A 74 18.52 1.96 6.76
N GLU A 75 19.62 2.69 6.81
CA GLU A 75 19.66 4.09 6.40
C GLU A 75 19.24 4.32 4.93
N ASP A 76 19.53 3.36 4.05
CA ASP A 76 19.32 3.48 2.61
C ASP A 76 18.22 2.58 2.06
N ARG A 77 17.73 1.63 2.86
CA ARG A 77 16.79 0.61 2.41
C ARG A 77 15.67 0.39 3.41
N PHE A 78 14.50 0.11 2.84
CA PHE A 78 13.35 -0.35 3.59
C PHE A 78 12.64 -1.43 2.78
N VAL A 79 12.29 -2.55 3.40
CA VAL A 79 11.60 -3.66 2.73
C VAL A 79 10.51 -4.20 3.64
N ILE A 80 9.31 -4.37 3.08
CA ILE A 80 8.23 -5.19 3.66
C ILE A 80 8.07 -6.42 2.78
N GLU A 81 8.16 -7.59 3.39
CA GLU A 81 7.69 -8.83 2.79
C GLU A 81 6.37 -9.19 3.46
N MET A 82 5.27 -8.94 2.76
CA MET A 82 3.94 -9.30 3.20
C MET A 82 3.70 -10.77 2.85
N HIS A 83 3.59 -11.62 3.86
CA HIS A 83 3.33 -13.04 3.66
C HIS A 83 1.84 -13.29 3.43
N HIS A 84 1.01 -12.55 4.16
CA HIS A 84 -0.45 -12.61 4.06
C HIS A 84 -1.05 -11.26 4.41
N CYS A 85 -1.55 -10.55 3.40
CA CYS A 85 -2.17 -9.24 3.59
C CYS A 85 -3.48 -9.38 4.36
N PRO A 86 -3.65 -8.66 5.49
CA PRO A 86 -4.87 -8.75 6.29
C PRO A 86 -6.12 -8.28 5.52
N SER A 87 -5.99 -7.27 4.65
CA SER A 87 -7.10 -6.80 3.80
C SER A 87 -7.57 -7.89 2.83
N VAL A 88 -6.65 -8.57 2.16
CA VAL A 88 -6.98 -9.70 1.26
C VAL A 88 -7.59 -10.85 2.04
N GLY A 89 -7.07 -11.14 3.23
CA GLY A 89 -7.64 -12.15 4.13
C GLY A 89 -9.10 -11.87 4.50
N LEU A 90 -9.43 -10.62 4.82
CA LEU A 90 -10.80 -10.19 5.08
C LEU A 90 -11.69 -10.32 3.86
N LEU A 91 -11.21 -9.89 2.69
CA LEU A 91 -11.97 -9.96 1.44
C LEU A 91 -12.27 -11.39 1.01
N ASN A 92 -11.32 -12.30 1.22
CA ASN A 92 -11.51 -13.72 0.91
C ASN A 92 -12.57 -14.40 1.80
N GLN A 93 -12.85 -13.84 2.98
CA GLN A 93 -13.86 -14.32 3.91
C GLN A 93 -15.17 -13.52 3.85
N GLY A 94 -15.18 -12.46 3.08
CA GLY A 94 -16.29 -11.52 3.03
C GLY A 94 -17.47 -11.98 2.22
N PRO A 95 -18.60 -11.21 2.26
CA PRO A 95 -19.85 -11.58 1.61
C PRO A 95 -19.82 -11.43 0.08
N SER A 96 -18.84 -10.74 -0.46
CA SER A 96 -18.71 -10.53 -1.90
C SER A 96 -17.27 -10.78 -2.38
N SER A 97 -17.12 -10.97 -3.68
CA SER A 97 -15.83 -11.24 -4.29
C SER A 97 -14.87 -10.06 -4.20
N LYS A 98 -13.60 -10.37 -4.03
CA LYS A 98 -12.52 -9.38 -4.12
C LYS A 98 -12.44 -8.82 -5.54
N TYR A 99 -12.27 -7.50 -5.67
CA TYR A 99 -11.94 -6.85 -6.94
C TYR A 99 -10.66 -7.48 -7.52
N ALA A 100 -10.71 -7.86 -8.80
CA ALA A 100 -9.62 -8.63 -9.42
C ALA A 100 -8.24 -7.97 -9.28
N ASP A 101 -8.19 -6.66 -9.41
CA ASP A 101 -6.96 -5.88 -9.35
C ASP A 101 -6.77 -5.17 -7.98
N TYR A 102 -7.39 -5.67 -6.92
CA TYR A 102 -7.36 -5.05 -5.60
C TYR A 102 -5.93 -4.75 -5.13
N CYS A 103 -5.01 -5.69 -5.29
CA CYS A 103 -3.64 -5.53 -4.83
C CYS A 103 -2.84 -4.44 -5.57
N GLU A 104 -3.28 -4.05 -6.77
CA GLU A 104 -2.60 -3.00 -7.53
C GLU A 104 -2.64 -1.63 -6.85
N HIS A 105 -3.59 -1.38 -5.93
CA HIS A 105 -3.67 -0.09 -5.26
C HIS A 105 -2.37 0.28 -4.54
N CYS A 106 -1.67 -0.67 -3.94
CA CYS A 106 -0.39 -0.43 -3.28
C CYS A 106 0.69 0.07 -4.25
N GLN A 107 0.66 -0.37 -5.51
CA GLN A 107 1.58 0.07 -6.56
C GLN A 107 1.36 1.53 -6.96
N TRP A 108 0.13 2.03 -6.84
CA TRP A 108 -0.22 3.41 -7.14
C TRP A 108 -0.09 4.35 -5.95
N LEU A 109 -0.28 3.82 -4.73
CA LEU A 109 -0.27 4.62 -3.51
C LEU A 109 1.15 4.95 -3.03
N TYR A 110 1.97 3.93 -2.80
CA TYR A 110 3.17 4.09 -1.98
C TYR A 110 4.38 4.65 -2.73
N PRO A 111 4.71 4.22 -3.95
CA PRO A 111 5.81 4.84 -4.69
C PRO A 111 5.63 6.35 -4.88
N ARG A 112 4.40 6.77 -5.16
CA ARG A 112 4.05 8.17 -5.37
C ARG A 112 4.36 9.07 -4.16
N ILE A 113 4.24 8.53 -2.94
CA ILE A 113 4.56 9.25 -1.70
C ILE A 113 6.06 9.25 -1.42
N ILE A 114 6.71 8.12 -1.67
CA ILE A 114 8.09 7.86 -1.24
C ILE A 114 9.12 8.46 -2.20
N GLU A 115 8.90 8.35 -3.50
CA GLU A 115 9.88 8.72 -4.52
C GLU A 115 10.28 10.20 -4.53
N PRO A 116 9.40 11.17 -4.19
CA PRO A 116 9.78 12.57 -4.13
C PRO A 116 10.88 12.91 -3.11
N TYR A 117 11.11 12.01 -2.14
CA TYR A 117 12.12 12.20 -1.09
C TYR A 117 13.47 11.55 -1.38
N GLY A 118 13.76 11.26 -2.64
CA GLY A 118 15.05 10.74 -3.08
C GLY A 118 15.19 9.23 -3.00
N PHE A 119 14.07 8.53 -3.02
CA PHE A 119 14.02 7.06 -3.04
C PHE A 119 13.47 6.52 -4.36
N GLU A 120 13.79 5.27 -4.63
CA GLU A 120 13.08 4.42 -5.60
C GLU A 120 12.22 3.45 -4.80
N ALA A 121 10.96 3.29 -5.18
CA ALA A 121 10.03 2.39 -4.52
C ALA A 121 9.36 1.48 -5.54
N ARG A 122 9.26 0.20 -5.18
CA ARG A 122 8.62 -0.80 -6.03
C ARG A 122 7.77 -1.74 -5.17
N CYS A 123 6.55 -1.96 -5.61
CA CYS A 123 5.65 -2.93 -5.02
C CYS A 123 5.42 -4.08 -5.99
N ASP A 124 5.91 -5.27 -5.66
CA ASP A 124 5.76 -6.48 -6.45
C ASP A 124 4.65 -7.35 -5.87
N ILE A 125 3.62 -7.63 -6.66
CA ILE A 125 2.55 -8.57 -6.31
C ILE A 125 3.04 -9.98 -6.65
N ILE A 126 3.17 -10.84 -5.64
CA ILE A 126 3.68 -12.21 -5.79
C ILE A 126 2.52 -13.19 -5.93
N ASP A 127 1.52 -13.08 -5.07
CA ASP A 127 0.30 -13.88 -5.09
C ASP A 127 -0.89 -13.02 -4.62
N ALA A 128 -1.66 -12.55 -5.58
CA ALA A 128 -2.81 -11.66 -5.32
C ALA A 128 -3.94 -12.36 -4.57
N ASP A 129 -4.09 -13.68 -4.70
CA ASP A 129 -5.15 -14.44 -4.03
C ASP A 129 -4.85 -14.61 -2.54
N ARG A 130 -3.59 -14.71 -2.17
CA ARG A 130 -3.15 -14.80 -0.77
C ARG A 130 -2.80 -13.44 -0.17
N GLY A 131 -2.63 -12.42 -0.98
CA GLY A 131 -2.11 -11.14 -0.54
C GLY A 131 -0.63 -11.18 -0.20
N THR A 132 0.16 -11.97 -0.94
CA THR A 132 1.61 -12.03 -0.82
C THR A 132 2.22 -10.99 -1.75
N CYS A 133 2.98 -10.06 -1.20
CA CYS A 133 3.63 -8.99 -1.97
C CYS A 133 4.91 -8.51 -1.28
N ARG A 134 5.65 -7.67 -1.98
CA ARG A 134 6.88 -7.08 -1.47
C ARG A 134 6.94 -5.60 -1.83
N LEU A 135 7.08 -4.75 -0.84
CA LEU A 135 7.44 -3.35 -1.03
C LEU A 135 8.95 -3.20 -0.79
N SER A 136 9.67 -2.76 -1.80
CA SER A 136 11.12 -2.53 -1.74
C SER A 136 11.41 -1.07 -2.01
N VAL A 137 12.11 -0.43 -1.09
CA VAL A 137 12.53 0.96 -1.19
C VAL A 137 14.05 1.04 -1.04
N ARG A 138 14.67 1.85 -1.87
CA ARG A 138 16.10 2.16 -1.75
C ARG A 138 16.36 3.63 -2.05
N ARG A 139 17.38 4.19 -1.42
CA ARG A 139 17.82 5.54 -1.73
C ARG A 139 18.38 5.59 -3.15
N LYS A 140 17.98 6.60 -3.92
CA LYS A 140 18.58 6.85 -5.24
C LYS A 140 20.06 7.16 -5.07
N THR A 141 20.90 6.50 -5.85
CA THR A 141 22.30 6.92 -5.96
C THR A 141 22.34 8.20 -6.76
N GLU A 142 23.07 9.21 -6.28
CA GLU A 142 23.37 10.38 -7.10
C GLU A 142 24.09 9.87 -8.35
N SER A 143 23.54 10.20 -9.53
CA SER A 143 24.27 9.97 -10.77
C SER A 143 25.50 10.87 -10.73
N ALA A 144 26.69 10.25 -10.65
CA ALA A 144 27.95 10.97 -10.81
C ALA A 144 27.97 11.59 -12.21
N ASN A 145 27.87 12.89 -12.28
CA ASN A 145 28.15 13.65 -13.49
C ASN A 145 29.65 13.78 -13.67
#